data_91f440e7100d7fb1148586283a0d9c71
#
_entry.id   91f440e7100d7fb1148586283a0d9c71
#
_cell.length_a   1.000
_cell.length_b   1.000
_cell.length_c   1.000
_cell.angle_alpha   90.00
_cell.angle_beta   90.00
_cell.angle_gamma   90.00
#
_symmetry.space_group_name_H-M   'P 1'
#
loop_
_entity.id
_entity.type
_entity.pdbx_description
1 polymer ?
#
loop_
_entity_poly.entity_id
_entity_poly.type
_entity_poly.pdbx_seq_one_letter_code
_entity_poly.pdbx_strand_id
1 'polypeptide(L)'
;MSRRLLAWLPGLAAALAIIAAMSLFLLPAPKSADSDPTGFSADHAKQLIDTFADEPHSVLHTEAHARSRDEIVTMFKDLGYQPEIHSDPMPLSEATNTSQYSEAGLDALARLNTENIVVRVPGKTDDTMMLTAHYDSAVDFEKTADGRWDPKPGVSSGAADDGYGVATIIETLRAIKADGRTPERSLLIVITDAEELNLLGAMNEMLHHRADYDNVDLIVNIEARGTSGPAVMFKTSDTNASATEFFLKNAPRPFATSLMPAVYRMMPNGTDLSIYLKEGFTGLNFASIGNSENYHTASDSPAYSDLTSLQHYGDQVLGLARAWSFDQDTPKLTDDQDRVFFPVFSGFTVHYPATVGVILGVVAIALTAAATVLQARKVRWSRVAGTAWGLTWRIVVSAGAAFLVQFGANSLGLLTSLENNTWIYRTVLYLVPTLLAAALITRFLLKRRHDGLNREASMATLLMFAVSSVLFMILLPGAAYLFVLTTAVLALTGLVPASLRPIAAAVACFAVAVLFAPISWLVAEALTASLVAVPIALTASAVAPLVLNLLPPSVTPAHA
;
A
#
# COMPACT_ATOMS: atom_id res chain seq x y z
N MET A 1 8.92 16.79 -38.51
CA MET A 1 7.98 17.22 -37.47
C MET A 1 8.31 18.63 -37.04
N SER A 2 7.37 19.58 -36.99
CA SER A 2 7.66 20.97 -36.62
C SER A 2 8.13 21.08 -35.16
N ARG A 3 9.01 22.05 -34.86
CA ARG A 3 9.50 22.26 -33.47
C ARG A 3 8.35 22.48 -32.46
N ARG A 4 7.21 23.02 -32.95
CA ARG A 4 6.00 23.20 -32.10
C ARG A 4 5.36 21.89 -31.71
N LEU A 5 5.26 20.92 -32.62
CA LEU A 5 4.72 19.56 -32.33
C LEU A 5 5.61 18.79 -31.32
N LEU A 6 6.94 18.93 -31.45
CA LEU A 6 7.87 18.29 -30.52
C LEU A 6 7.79 18.82 -29.08
N ALA A 7 7.34 20.06 -28.89
CA ALA A 7 7.17 20.65 -27.56
C ALA A 7 6.00 20.07 -26.76
N TRP A 8 5.02 19.44 -27.43
CA TRP A 8 3.87 18.79 -26.77
C TRP A 8 4.14 17.34 -26.33
N LEU A 9 5.19 16.69 -26.88
CA LEU A 9 5.50 15.29 -26.58
C LEU A 9 5.63 14.99 -25.09
N PRO A 10 6.33 15.79 -24.26
CA PRO A 10 6.44 15.51 -22.82
C PRO A 10 5.10 15.56 -22.09
N GLY A 11 4.24 16.52 -22.47
CA GLY A 11 2.89 16.64 -21.89
C GLY A 11 2.02 15.44 -22.25
N LEU A 12 2.04 15.02 -23.51
CA LEU A 12 1.34 13.81 -23.97
C LEU A 12 1.87 12.56 -23.26
N ALA A 13 3.19 12.43 -23.14
CA ALA A 13 3.81 11.30 -22.45
C ALA A 13 3.42 11.23 -20.98
N ALA A 14 3.40 12.38 -20.29
CA ALA A 14 2.94 12.44 -18.90
C ALA A 14 1.44 12.08 -18.77
N ALA A 15 0.59 12.57 -19.68
CA ALA A 15 -0.83 12.23 -19.69
C ALA A 15 -1.05 10.73 -19.92
N LEU A 16 -0.33 10.11 -20.86
CA LEU A 16 -0.38 8.66 -21.10
C LEU A 16 0.10 7.87 -19.88
N ALA A 17 1.13 8.34 -19.19
CA ALA A 17 1.62 7.72 -17.96
C ALA A 17 0.60 7.79 -16.83
N ILE A 18 -0.09 8.92 -16.67
CA ILE A 18 -1.17 9.07 -15.68
C ILE A 18 -2.32 8.12 -16.01
N ILE A 19 -2.74 8.04 -17.30
CA ILE A 19 -3.78 7.10 -17.74
C ILE A 19 -3.35 5.65 -17.45
N ALA A 20 -2.10 5.29 -17.72
CA ALA A 20 -1.56 3.96 -17.41
C ALA A 20 -1.61 3.69 -15.89
N ALA A 21 -1.16 4.64 -15.07
CA ALA A 21 -1.22 4.53 -13.62
C ALA A 21 -2.67 4.46 -13.10
N MET A 22 -3.60 5.21 -13.68
CA MET A 22 -5.03 5.14 -13.32
C MET A 22 -5.64 3.76 -13.61
N SER A 23 -5.09 3.00 -14.57
CA SER A 23 -5.57 1.63 -14.82
C SER A 23 -5.40 0.69 -13.62
N LEU A 24 -4.49 1.01 -12.68
CA LEU A 24 -4.31 0.26 -11.42
C LEU A 24 -5.56 0.28 -10.54
N PHE A 25 -6.39 1.30 -10.69
CA PHE A 25 -7.63 1.50 -9.93
C PHE A 25 -8.88 1.01 -10.68
N LEU A 26 -8.70 0.49 -11.90
CA LEU A 26 -9.76 -0.22 -12.63
C LEU A 26 -9.84 -1.65 -12.10
N LEU A 27 -10.56 -1.81 -11.01
CA LEU A 27 -10.73 -3.09 -10.35
C LEU A 27 -11.56 -4.06 -11.22
N PRO A 28 -11.45 -5.38 -10.98
CA PRO A 28 -12.25 -6.36 -11.70
C PRO A 28 -13.74 -6.14 -11.42
N ALA A 29 -14.57 -6.40 -12.43
CA ALA A 29 -16.03 -6.42 -12.22
C ALA A 29 -16.39 -7.56 -11.26
N PRO A 30 -17.31 -7.32 -10.32
CA PRO A 30 -17.81 -8.37 -9.44
C PRO A 30 -18.42 -9.52 -10.25
N LYS A 31 -18.17 -10.74 -9.81
CA LYS A 31 -18.75 -11.96 -10.39
C LYS A 31 -19.86 -12.47 -9.49
N SER A 32 -20.96 -12.94 -10.10
CA SER A 32 -22.04 -13.59 -9.38
C SER A 32 -21.66 -15.02 -8.97
N ALA A 33 -22.33 -15.55 -7.96
CA ALA A 33 -22.12 -16.91 -7.46
C ALA A 33 -22.29 -18.00 -8.53
N ASP A 34 -23.18 -17.78 -9.50
CA ASP A 34 -23.51 -18.74 -10.55
C ASP A 34 -22.63 -18.65 -11.81
N SER A 35 -21.75 -17.64 -11.91
CA SER A 35 -21.03 -17.35 -13.16
C SER A 35 -19.90 -18.34 -13.46
N ASP A 36 -19.19 -18.80 -12.43
CA ASP A 36 -18.07 -19.75 -12.53
C ASP A 36 -17.88 -20.45 -11.18
N PRO A 37 -18.28 -21.72 -11.04
CA PRO A 37 -18.11 -22.47 -9.78
C PRO A 37 -16.68 -22.54 -9.29
N THR A 38 -15.70 -22.49 -10.19
CA THR A 38 -14.28 -22.51 -9.83
C THR A 38 -13.69 -21.11 -9.63
N GLY A 39 -14.36 -20.06 -10.08
CA GLY A 39 -13.95 -18.67 -9.88
C GLY A 39 -14.28 -18.14 -8.50
N PHE A 40 -13.62 -17.05 -8.11
CA PHE A 40 -14.03 -16.27 -6.94
C PHE A 40 -15.29 -15.44 -7.27
N SER A 41 -16.27 -15.44 -6.39
CA SER A 41 -17.48 -14.64 -6.51
C SER A 41 -17.56 -13.59 -5.40
N ALA A 42 -17.46 -12.31 -5.77
CA ALA A 42 -17.66 -11.22 -4.82
C ALA A 42 -19.09 -11.16 -4.27
N ASP A 43 -20.09 -11.54 -5.08
CA ASP A 43 -21.49 -11.60 -4.62
C ASP A 43 -21.68 -12.65 -3.53
N HIS A 44 -21.08 -13.84 -3.68
CA HIS A 44 -21.14 -14.88 -2.66
C HIS A 44 -20.37 -14.49 -1.40
N ALA A 45 -19.12 -13.99 -1.56
CA ALA A 45 -18.33 -13.49 -0.44
C ALA A 45 -19.06 -12.39 0.35
N LYS A 46 -19.78 -11.51 -0.35
CA LYS A 46 -20.63 -10.48 0.30
C LYS A 46 -21.77 -11.08 1.13
N GLN A 47 -22.39 -12.14 0.65
CA GLN A 47 -23.43 -12.84 1.42
C GLN A 47 -22.89 -13.46 2.71
N LEU A 48 -21.63 -13.95 2.68
CA LEU A 48 -20.97 -14.42 3.90
C LEU A 48 -20.80 -13.29 4.90
N ILE A 49 -20.29 -12.12 4.45
CA ILE A 49 -20.14 -10.92 5.28
C ILE A 49 -21.48 -10.47 5.85
N ASP A 50 -22.56 -10.47 5.03
CA ASP A 50 -23.92 -10.10 5.47
C ASP A 50 -24.44 -11.00 6.58
N THR A 51 -23.87 -12.20 6.75
CA THR A 51 -24.28 -13.15 7.76
C THR A 51 -23.51 -12.96 9.06
N PHE A 52 -22.17 -13.03 9.04
CA PHE A 52 -21.38 -13.03 10.27
C PHE A 52 -20.99 -11.63 10.78
N ALA A 53 -21.05 -10.59 9.93
CA ALA A 53 -20.69 -9.20 10.27
C ALA A 53 -21.91 -8.25 10.24
N ASP A 54 -23.10 -8.75 10.51
CA ASP A 54 -24.36 -7.99 10.47
C ASP A 54 -24.47 -6.94 11.58
N GLU A 55 -23.74 -7.13 12.68
CA GLU A 55 -23.64 -6.21 13.83
C GLU A 55 -22.22 -6.17 14.40
N PRO A 56 -21.90 -5.17 15.24
CA PRO A 56 -20.61 -5.11 15.95
C PRO A 56 -20.38 -6.36 16.81
N HIS A 57 -19.24 -6.99 16.62
CA HIS A 57 -18.89 -8.26 17.29
C HIS A 57 -17.44 -8.31 17.78
N SER A 58 -16.97 -7.20 18.38
CA SER A 58 -15.69 -7.22 19.08
C SER A 58 -15.72 -8.22 20.25
N VAL A 59 -14.57 -8.65 20.73
CA VAL A 59 -14.47 -9.58 21.88
C VAL A 59 -15.25 -9.14 23.12
N LEU A 60 -15.59 -7.86 23.22
CA LEU A 60 -16.40 -7.30 24.31
C LEU A 60 -17.91 -7.37 24.06
N HIS A 61 -18.33 -7.72 22.83
CA HIS A 61 -19.72 -8.03 22.48
C HIS A 61 -19.99 -9.54 22.61
N THR A 62 -19.79 -10.13 23.76
CA THR A 62 -19.65 -11.56 23.99
C THR A 62 -20.68 -12.45 23.26
N GLU A 63 -21.95 -12.03 23.17
CA GLU A 63 -23.00 -12.80 22.48
C GLU A 63 -22.88 -12.68 20.95
N ALA A 64 -22.72 -11.46 20.43
CA ALA A 64 -22.55 -11.22 19.00
C ALA A 64 -21.25 -11.84 18.50
N HIS A 65 -20.17 -11.73 19.27
CA HIS A 65 -18.87 -12.32 18.97
C HIS A 65 -18.95 -13.86 18.87
N ALA A 66 -19.55 -14.53 19.85
CA ALA A 66 -19.74 -15.97 19.81
C ALA A 66 -20.64 -16.40 18.63
N ARG A 67 -21.68 -15.60 18.29
CA ARG A 67 -22.52 -15.86 17.13
C ARG A 67 -21.73 -15.76 15.82
N SER A 68 -20.97 -14.68 15.62
CA SER A 68 -20.11 -14.50 14.44
C SER A 68 -19.14 -15.67 14.27
N ARG A 69 -18.43 -16.07 15.32
CA ARG A 69 -17.58 -17.26 15.33
C ARG A 69 -18.33 -18.53 14.89
N ASP A 70 -19.50 -18.79 15.47
CA ASP A 70 -20.26 -20.01 15.21
C ASP A 70 -20.83 -20.04 13.78
N GLU A 71 -21.17 -18.90 13.21
CA GLU A 71 -21.56 -18.75 11.80
C GLU A 71 -20.40 -19.05 10.87
N ILE A 72 -19.20 -18.52 11.12
CA ILE A 72 -17.98 -18.81 10.35
C ILE A 72 -17.64 -20.30 10.43
N VAL A 73 -17.70 -20.91 11.61
CA VAL A 73 -17.52 -22.35 11.80
C VAL A 73 -18.54 -23.15 10.98
N THR A 74 -19.79 -22.71 10.91
CA THR A 74 -20.84 -23.35 10.11
C THR A 74 -20.54 -23.24 8.63
N MET A 75 -20.11 -22.09 8.13
CA MET A 75 -19.71 -21.90 6.73
C MET A 75 -18.61 -22.87 6.30
N PHE A 76 -17.59 -23.08 7.13
CA PHE A 76 -16.54 -24.08 6.85
C PHE A 76 -17.10 -25.52 6.86
N LYS A 77 -18.01 -25.85 7.79
CA LYS A 77 -18.67 -27.16 7.83
C LYS A 77 -19.54 -27.41 6.62
N ASP A 78 -20.26 -26.43 6.12
CA ASP A 78 -21.09 -26.51 4.92
C ASP A 78 -20.23 -26.76 3.66
N LEU A 79 -19.00 -26.25 3.65
CA LEU A 79 -18.00 -26.62 2.67
C LEU A 79 -17.42 -28.02 2.88
N GLY A 80 -17.77 -28.72 3.98
CA GLY A 80 -17.32 -30.08 4.32
C GLY A 80 -15.94 -30.13 4.97
N TYR A 81 -15.46 -29.02 5.51
CA TYR A 81 -14.25 -28.99 6.33
C TYR A 81 -14.58 -29.25 7.80
N GLN A 82 -13.55 -29.48 8.60
CA GLN A 82 -13.67 -29.75 10.05
C GLN A 82 -12.89 -28.64 10.80
N PRO A 83 -13.54 -27.51 11.12
CA PRO A 83 -12.89 -26.47 11.90
C PRO A 83 -12.64 -26.90 13.34
N GLU A 84 -11.47 -26.55 13.86
CA GLU A 84 -11.08 -26.68 15.27
C GLU A 84 -11.09 -25.29 15.90
N ILE A 85 -11.40 -25.19 17.18
CA ILE A 85 -11.32 -23.94 17.94
C ILE A 85 -10.14 -24.05 18.91
N HIS A 86 -9.15 -23.18 18.72
CA HIS A 86 -8.08 -22.98 19.69
C HIS A 86 -8.53 -21.93 20.70
N SER A 87 -8.89 -22.37 21.89
CA SER A 87 -9.43 -21.50 22.95
C SER A 87 -8.43 -21.38 24.09
N ASP A 88 -7.75 -20.26 24.16
CA ASP A 88 -6.69 -20.00 25.12
C ASP A 88 -6.96 -18.70 25.90
N PRO A 89 -6.56 -18.60 27.19
CA PRO A 89 -6.66 -17.36 27.94
C PRO A 89 -5.94 -16.21 27.23
N MET A 90 -6.49 -15.00 27.28
CA MET A 90 -5.84 -13.83 26.67
C MET A 90 -4.43 -13.62 27.22
N PRO A 91 -3.38 -13.55 26.38
CA PRO A 91 -1.97 -13.46 26.77
C PRO A 91 -1.57 -12.02 27.15
N LEU A 92 -2.26 -11.44 28.14
CA LEU A 92 -2.12 -10.04 28.51
C LEU A 92 -0.73 -9.70 29.09
N SER A 93 -0.03 -10.68 29.65
CA SER A 93 1.34 -10.50 30.15
C SER A 93 2.38 -10.38 29.06
N GLU A 94 2.15 -11.01 27.89
CA GLU A 94 3.04 -11.03 26.72
C GLU A 94 2.70 -9.89 25.74
N ALA A 95 1.48 -9.35 25.82
CA ALA A 95 1.03 -8.29 24.94
C ALA A 95 1.75 -6.95 25.21
N THR A 96 2.16 -6.30 24.15
CA THR A 96 2.75 -4.95 24.25
C THR A 96 1.67 -3.94 24.63
N ASN A 97 2.07 -2.92 25.43
CA ASN A 97 1.21 -1.80 25.80
C ASN A 97 0.05 -2.10 26.79
N THR A 98 -0.06 -3.27 27.37
CA THR A 98 -1.09 -3.56 28.41
C THR A 98 -0.99 -2.63 29.61
N SER A 99 0.20 -2.08 29.89
CA SER A 99 0.40 -1.06 30.93
C SER A 99 -0.38 0.25 30.70
N GLN A 100 -0.90 0.46 29.50
CA GLN A 100 -1.75 1.61 29.16
C GLN A 100 -3.22 1.37 29.52
N TYR A 101 -3.63 0.13 29.79
CA TYR A 101 -5.01 -0.20 30.14
C TYR A 101 -5.30 0.06 31.62
N SER A 102 -6.55 0.38 31.92
CA SER A 102 -7.04 0.46 33.29
C SER A 102 -7.01 -0.92 33.97
N GLU A 103 -6.95 -0.95 35.30
CA GLU A 103 -7.06 -2.22 36.04
C GLU A 103 -8.39 -2.92 35.75
N ALA A 104 -9.48 -2.15 35.68
CA ALA A 104 -10.82 -2.69 35.37
C ALA A 104 -10.87 -3.26 33.94
N GLY A 105 -10.22 -2.61 32.97
CA GLY A 105 -10.11 -3.12 31.61
C GLY A 105 -9.31 -4.41 31.54
N LEU A 106 -8.16 -4.47 32.23
CA LEU A 106 -7.35 -5.70 32.30
C LEU A 106 -8.11 -6.85 33.00
N ASP A 107 -8.82 -6.56 34.08
CA ASP A 107 -9.64 -7.55 34.78
C ASP A 107 -10.79 -8.08 33.90
N ALA A 108 -11.39 -7.23 33.07
CA ALA A 108 -12.42 -7.65 32.12
C ALA A 108 -11.84 -8.57 31.04
N LEU A 109 -10.72 -8.18 30.44
CA LEU A 109 -10.05 -8.97 29.39
C LEU A 109 -9.49 -10.29 29.93
N ALA A 110 -8.96 -10.33 31.15
CA ALA A 110 -8.41 -11.54 31.77
C ALA A 110 -9.45 -12.65 32.00
N ARG A 111 -10.73 -12.34 31.84
CA ARG A 111 -11.83 -13.34 31.95
C ARG A 111 -12.23 -13.93 30.60
N LEU A 112 -11.67 -13.45 29.52
CA LEU A 112 -11.96 -13.88 28.16
C LEU A 112 -10.84 -14.78 27.65
N ASN A 113 -11.21 -15.65 26.74
CA ASN A 113 -10.26 -16.39 25.90
C ASN A 113 -10.21 -15.75 24.51
N THR A 114 -9.12 -15.99 23.79
CA THR A 114 -9.13 -15.91 22.33
C THR A 114 -9.70 -17.23 21.81
N GLU A 115 -10.47 -17.20 20.74
CA GLU A 115 -11.10 -18.39 20.15
C GLU A 115 -10.82 -18.45 18.64
N ASN A 116 -9.57 -18.78 18.28
CA ASN A 116 -9.15 -18.87 16.88
C ASN A 116 -9.80 -20.08 16.20
N ILE A 117 -10.21 -19.92 14.94
CA ILE A 117 -10.80 -20.96 14.11
C ILE A 117 -9.71 -21.52 13.18
N VAL A 118 -9.41 -22.80 13.29
CA VAL A 118 -8.36 -23.45 12.51
C VAL A 118 -8.95 -24.51 11.60
N VAL A 119 -8.62 -24.44 10.29
CA VAL A 119 -9.05 -25.42 9.29
C VAL A 119 -7.86 -25.94 8.52
N ARG A 120 -7.73 -27.27 8.44
CA ARG A 120 -6.68 -27.95 7.69
C ARG A 120 -7.22 -28.53 6.39
N VAL A 121 -6.59 -28.20 5.28
CA VAL A 121 -6.86 -28.75 3.95
C VAL A 121 -5.64 -29.58 3.53
N PRO A 122 -5.65 -30.90 3.74
CA PRO A 122 -4.49 -31.72 3.46
C PRO A 122 -4.21 -31.82 1.97
N GLY A 123 -2.96 -31.67 1.61
CA GLY A 123 -2.40 -32.02 0.30
C GLY A 123 -1.75 -33.39 0.29
N LYS A 124 -1.04 -33.70 -0.80
CA LYS A 124 -0.19 -34.90 -0.90
C LYS A 124 1.15 -34.74 -0.15
N THR A 125 1.56 -33.48 0.07
CA THR A 125 2.75 -33.13 0.85
C THR A 125 2.38 -32.24 2.02
N ASP A 126 3.27 -32.18 3.02
CA ASP A 126 3.07 -31.39 4.22
C ASP A 126 3.50 -29.91 4.02
N ASP A 127 4.14 -29.57 2.87
CA ASP A 127 4.44 -28.16 2.54
C ASP A 127 3.14 -27.33 2.59
N THR A 128 3.08 -26.31 3.41
CA THR A 128 1.83 -25.64 3.74
C THR A 128 1.89 -24.14 3.41
N MET A 129 0.83 -23.63 2.76
CA MET A 129 0.54 -22.21 2.75
C MET A 129 -0.58 -21.91 3.74
N MET A 130 -0.35 -20.94 4.60
CA MET A 130 -1.36 -20.46 5.54
C MET A 130 -2.08 -19.24 4.95
N LEU A 131 -3.42 -19.27 5.04
CA LEU A 131 -4.28 -18.11 4.83
C LEU A 131 -4.81 -17.66 6.18
N THR A 132 -4.69 -16.38 6.50
CA THR A 132 -5.14 -15.85 7.80
C THR A 132 -5.83 -14.49 7.63
N ALA A 133 -6.80 -14.26 8.50
CA ALA A 133 -7.62 -13.06 8.65
C ALA A 133 -8.16 -13.06 10.08
N HIS A 134 -8.65 -11.93 10.59
CA HIS A 134 -9.30 -11.91 11.90
C HIS A 134 -10.82 -11.74 11.79
N TYR A 135 -11.57 -12.25 12.77
CA TYR A 135 -13.01 -12.12 12.76
C TYR A 135 -13.57 -11.18 13.83
N ASP A 136 -12.78 -10.78 14.79
CA ASP A 136 -13.21 -9.78 15.77
C ASP A 136 -13.30 -8.40 15.15
N SER A 137 -14.38 -7.66 15.44
CA SER A 137 -14.49 -6.26 15.04
C SER A 137 -13.80 -5.33 16.03
N ALA A 138 -13.53 -4.10 15.61
CA ALA A 138 -12.80 -3.10 16.40
C ALA A 138 -13.40 -2.88 17.79
N VAL A 139 -12.53 -2.63 18.77
CA VAL A 139 -12.89 -2.15 20.12
C VAL A 139 -12.71 -0.64 20.21
N ASP A 140 -13.56 0.02 20.97
CA ASP A 140 -13.38 1.42 21.34
C ASP A 140 -12.54 1.55 22.62
N PHE A 141 -11.92 2.70 22.80
CA PHE A 141 -11.12 2.99 23.99
C PHE A 141 -11.56 4.31 24.62
N GLU A 142 -11.93 4.24 25.91
CA GLU A 142 -12.26 5.40 26.70
C GLU A 142 -11.09 5.78 27.61
N LYS A 143 -10.74 7.06 27.65
CA LYS A 143 -9.66 7.52 28.50
C LYS A 143 -10.16 7.75 29.94
N THR A 144 -9.60 7.04 30.89
CA THR A 144 -9.92 7.17 32.32
C THR A 144 -9.32 8.44 32.92
N ALA A 145 -9.77 8.82 34.12
CA ALA A 145 -9.34 10.05 34.81
C ALA A 145 -7.84 10.05 35.14
N ASP A 146 -7.22 8.87 35.32
CA ASP A 146 -5.78 8.70 35.56
C ASP A 146 -4.97 8.61 34.25
N GLY A 147 -5.64 8.76 33.10
CA GLY A 147 -5.01 8.82 31.77
C GLY A 147 -4.76 7.49 31.12
N ARG A 148 -5.21 6.38 31.72
CA ARG A 148 -5.17 5.04 31.12
C ARG A 148 -6.32 4.83 30.12
N TRP A 149 -6.29 3.74 29.38
CA TRP A 149 -7.31 3.38 28.41
C TRP A 149 -8.18 2.24 28.96
N ASP A 150 -9.48 2.37 28.83
CA ASP A 150 -10.47 1.36 29.21
C ASP A 150 -11.13 0.85 27.94
N PRO A 151 -10.92 -0.45 27.55
CA PRO A 151 -11.52 -0.99 26.34
C PRO A 151 -13.05 -1.08 26.49
N LYS A 152 -13.77 -0.70 25.43
CA LYS A 152 -15.23 -0.68 25.33
C LYS A 152 -15.68 -1.43 24.10
N PRO A 153 -16.91 -1.96 24.09
CA PRO A 153 -17.53 -2.46 22.88
C PRO A 153 -17.50 -1.40 21.78
N GLY A 154 -16.94 -1.75 20.61
CA GLY A 154 -16.84 -0.84 19.48
C GLY A 154 -18.14 -0.70 18.69
N VAL A 155 -18.16 0.20 17.72
CA VAL A 155 -19.34 0.49 16.87
C VAL A 155 -19.22 -0.06 15.46
N SER A 156 -18.02 -0.49 15.04
CA SER A 156 -17.77 -1.13 13.74
C SER A 156 -18.32 -2.55 13.75
N SER A 157 -18.97 -2.95 12.67
CA SER A 157 -19.31 -4.36 12.44
C SER A 157 -18.20 -5.15 11.74
N GLY A 158 -17.04 -4.52 11.44
CA GLY A 158 -15.89 -5.22 10.86
C GLY A 158 -16.15 -5.82 9.49
N ALA A 159 -17.05 -5.25 8.70
CA ALA A 159 -17.41 -5.82 7.40
C ALA A 159 -16.27 -5.81 6.39
N ALA A 160 -15.43 -4.78 6.41
CA ALA A 160 -14.20 -4.77 5.66
C ALA A 160 -13.03 -5.24 6.53
N ASP A 161 -12.94 -4.78 7.77
CA ASP A 161 -11.88 -5.02 8.73
C ASP A 161 -12.32 -5.99 9.85
N ASP A 162 -12.15 -7.40 9.71
CA ASP A 162 -11.56 -8.03 8.52
C ASP A 162 -12.53 -9.01 7.87
N GLY A 163 -13.79 -8.63 7.76
CA GLY A 163 -14.80 -9.42 7.05
C GLY A 163 -14.42 -9.72 5.59
N TYR A 164 -13.69 -8.82 4.92
CA TYR A 164 -13.17 -9.07 3.58
C TYR A 164 -12.18 -10.24 3.58
N GLY A 165 -11.29 -10.30 4.56
CA GLY A 165 -10.33 -11.40 4.68
C GLY A 165 -11.01 -12.73 4.95
N VAL A 166 -11.88 -12.79 5.96
CA VAL A 166 -12.62 -13.99 6.31
C VAL A 166 -13.43 -14.53 5.12
N ALA A 167 -14.24 -13.68 4.49
CA ALA A 167 -15.06 -14.07 3.34
C ALA A 167 -14.20 -14.46 2.12
N THR A 168 -13.07 -13.78 1.90
CA THR A 168 -12.13 -14.13 0.83
C THR A 168 -11.55 -15.52 1.03
N ILE A 169 -11.20 -15.89 2.25
CA ILE A 169 -10.65 -17.21 2.57
C ILE A 169 -11.71 -18.30 2.35
N ILE A 170 -12.92 -18.12 2.88
CA ILE A 170 -14.01 -19.10 2.76
C ILE A 170 -14.36 -19.32 1.29
N GLU A 171 -14.54 -18.25 0.52
CA GLU A 171 -14.88 -18.31 -0.90
C GLU A 171 -13.74 -18.90 -1.75
N THR A 172 -12.48 -18.62 -1.39
CA THR A 172 -11.31 -19.26 -2.00
C THR A 172 -11.33 -20.77 -1.80
N LEU A 173 -11.65 -21.26 -0.61
CA LEU A 173 -11.77 -22.69 -0.33
C LEU A 173 -12.94 -23.32 -1.09
N ARG A 174 -14.08 -22.63 -1.23
CA ARG A 174 -15.20 -23.08 -2.07
C ARG A 174 -14.74 -23.26 -3.52
N ALA A 175 -14.03 -22.29 -4.07
CA ALA A 175 -13.54 -22.32 -5.46
C ALA A 175 -12.50 -23.45 -5.67
N ILE A 176 -11.56 -23.64 -4.73
CA ILE A 176 -10.56 -24.73 -4.78
C ILE A 176 -11.26 -26.10 -4.72
N LYS A 177 -12.25 -26.26 -3.86
CA LYS A 177 -13.03 -27.51 -3.76
C LYS A 177 -13.79 -27.81 -5.05
N ALA A 178 -14.35 -26.77 -5.70
CA ALA A 178 -15.05 -26.90 -6.98
C ALA A 178 -14.15 -27.32 -8.14
N ASP A 179 -12.81 -27.12 -8.06
CA ASP A 179 -11.86 -27.65 -9.03
C ASP A 179 -11.87 -29.21 -9.07
N GLY A 180 -12.34 -29.88 -8.02
CA GLY A 180 -12.46 -31.33 -7.95
C GLY A 180 -11.12 -32.08 -7.94
N ARG A 181 -10.01 -31.37 -7.79
CA ARG A 181 -8.65 -31.93 -7.74
C ARG A 181 -8.18 -32.08 -6.29
N THR A 182 -7.37 -33.09 -6.01
CA THR A 182 -6.69 -33.20 -4.73
C THR A 182 -5.50 -32.25 -4.74
N PRO A 183 -5.34 -31.37 -3.73
CA PRO A 183 -4.18 -30.51 -3.63
C PRO A 183 -2.86 -31.30 -3.56
N GLU A 184 -1.82 -30.82 -4.22
CA GLU A 184 -0.45 -31.35 -4.08
C GLU A 184 0.16 -30.91 -2.76
N ARG A 185 -0.08 -29.66 -2.35
CA ARG A 185 0.40 -29.09 -1.08
C ARG A 185 -0.75 -28.68 -0.20
N SER A 186 -0.50 -28.68 1.10
CA SER A 186 -1.50 -28.38 2.11
C SER A 186 -1.83 -26.90 2.23
N LEU A 187 -3.05 -26.59 2.68
CA LEU A 187 -3.44 -25.27 3.15
C LEU A 187 -3.78 -25.35 4.64
N LEU A 188 -3.34 -24.36 5.40
CA LEU A 188 -3.74 -24.08 6.76
C LEU A 188 -4.53 -22.78 6.78
N ILE A 189 -5.72 -22.80 7.31
CA ILE A 189 -6.54 -21.60 7.51
C ILE A 189 -6.55 -21.29 9.01
N VAL A 190 -6.25 -20.04 9.36
CA VAL A 190 -6.34 -19.56 10.73
C VAL A 190 -7.13 -18.26 10.72
N ILE A 191 -8.35 -18.30 11.21
CA ILE A 191 -9.14 -17.10 11.43
C ILE A 191 -8.94 -16.72 12.90
N THR A 192 -8.20 -15.67 13.12
CA THR A 192 -7.77 -15.22 14.44
C THR A 192 -8.84 -14.42 15.14
N ASP A 193 -8.72 -14.36 16.45
CA ASP A 193 -9.55 -13.59 17.36
C ASP A 193 -8.71 -12.52 18.07
N ALA A 194 -9.34 -11.46 18.54
CA ALA A 194 -8.71 -10.41 19.33
C ALA A 194 -7.47 -9.77 18.67
N GLU A 195 -7.48 -9.64 17.34
CA GLU A 195 -6.48 -8.87 16.60
C GLU A 195 -6.50 -7.41 17.04
N GLU A 196 -7.69 -6.83 17.15
CA GLU A 196 -7.97 -5.45 17.53
C GLU A 196 -7.56 -5.10 18.99
N LEU A 197 -7.22 -6.11 19.75
CA LEU A 197 -6.64 -5.99 21.09
C LEU A 197 -5.15 -6.33 21.12
N ASN A 198 -4.36 -5.81 20.20
CA ASN A 198 -2.92 -6.05 20.09
C ASN A 198 -2.53 -7.46 19.63
N LEU A 199 -3.25 -8.02 18.65
CA LEU A 199 -2.87 -9.27 17.96
C LEU A 199 -2.88 -10.50 18.90
N LEU A 200 -3.80 -10.52 19.89
CA LEU A 200 -3.74 -11.53 20.96
C LEU A 200 -4.00 -12.96 20.44
N GLY A 201 -4.86 -13.13 19.43
CA GLY A 201 -5.12 -14.43 18.83
C GLY A 201 -3.90 -15.03 18.14
N ALA A 202 -3.25 -14.25 17.25
CA ALA A 202 -2.02 -14.68 16.59
C ALA A 202 -0.89 -14.94 17.61
N MET A 203 -0.85 -14.16 18.70
CA MET A 203 0.11 -14.38 19.78
C MET A 203 -0.14 -15.73 20.48
N ASN A 204 -1.40 -16.08 20.79
CA ASN A 204 -1.74 -17.36 21.39
C ASN A 204 -1.40 -18.54 20.48
N GLU A 205 -1.60 -18.43 19.16
CA GLU A 205 -1.16 -19.47 18.23
C GLU A 205 0.33 -19.76 18.37
N MET A 206 1.14 -18.71 18.47
CA MET A 206 2.60 -18.89 18.61
C MET A 206 3.02 -19.35 20.00
N LEU A 207 2.28 -19.01 21.05
CA LEU A 207 2.59 -19.44 22.43
C LEU A 207 2.19 -20.88 22.69
N HIS A 208 1.04 -21.32 22.18
CA HIS A 208 0.42 -22.59 22.57
C HIS A 208 0.37 -23.64 21.44
N HIS A 209 0.36 -23.19 20.17
CA HIS A 209 0.14 -24.05 19.01
C HIS A 209 1.28 -23.99 17.98
N ARG A 210 2.44 -23.44 18.34
CA ARG A 210 3.59 -23.21 17.42
C ARG A 210 3.98 -24.44 16.59
N ALA A 211 3.84 -25.65 17.14
CA ALA A 211 4.18 -26.90 16.45
C ALA A 211 3.28 -27.20 15.23
N ASP A 212 2.07 -26.68 15.21
CA ASP A 212 1.14 -26.83 14.08
C ASP A 212 1.58 -26.09 12.82
N TYR A 213 2.56 -25.20 12.96
CA TYR A 213 3.08 -24.31 11.92
C TYR A 213 4.45 -24.74 11.37
N ASP A 214 5.01 -25.88 11.80
CA ASP A 214 6.38 -26.29 11.44
C ASP A 214 6.58 -26.49 9.92
N ASN A 215 5.52 -26.81 9.20
CA ASN A 215 5.54 -27.00 7.74
C ASN A 215 4.98 -25.80 6.96
N VAL A 216 4.77 -24.64 7.59
CA VAL A 216 4.28 -23.43 6.93
C VAL A 216 5.42 -22.73 6.22
N ASP A 217 5.39 -22.72 4.89
CA ASP A 217 6.39 -22.07 4.04
C ASP A 217 6.01 -20.61 3.68
N LEU A 218 4.70 -20.31 3.62
CA LEU A 218 4.18 -18.98 3.28
C LEU A 218 2.92 -18.66 4.05
N ILE A 219 2.86 -17.47 4.62
CA ILE A 219 1.66 -16.91 5.22
C ILE A 219 1.12 -15.80 4.33
N VAL A 220 -0.15 -15.87 3.99
CA VAL A 220 -0.92 -14.84 3.31
C VAL A 220 -1.92 -14.28 4.31
N ASN A 221 -1.61 -13.12 4.86
CA ASN A 221 -2.49 -12.39 5.77
C ASN A 221 -3.33 -11.39 4.99
N ILE A 222 -4.61 -11.35 5.29
CA ILE A 222 -5.54 -10.42 4.67
C ILE A 222 -6.00 -9.47 5.76
N GLU A 223 -6.19 -8.23 5.40
CA GLU A 223 -6.55 -7.11 6.28
C GLU A 223 -7.34 -6.07 5.50
N ALA A 224 -7.91 -5.10 6.19
CA ALA A 224 -8.42 -3.89 5.57
C ALA A 224 -8.10 -2.66 6.41
N ARG A 225 -7.76 -1.56 5.72
CA ARG A 225 -7.54 -0.23 6.29
C ARG A 225 -8.61 0.75 5.78
N GLY A 226 -9.51 0.26 4.97
CA GLY A 226 -10.61 1.02 4.39
C GLY A 226 -11.53 0.11 3.59
N THR A 227 -12.75 0.61 3.31
CA THR A 227 -13.84 -0.19 2.77
C THR A 227 -13.81 -0.32 1.24
N SER A 228 -12.81 0.24 0.55
CA SER A 228 -12.75 0.21 -0.92
C SER A 228 -11.33 0.30 -1.48
N GLY A 229 -11.21 0.19 -2.80
CA GLY A 229 -9.96 0.31 -3.53
C GLY A 229 -9.25 -1.03 -3.75
N PRO A 230 -8.09 -1.01 -4.41
CA PRO A 230 -7.35 -2.24 -4.67
C PRO A 230 -6.83 -2.88 -3.38
N ALA A 231 -6.86 -4.20 -3.31
CA ALA A 231 -6.12 -4.97 -2.32
C ALA A 231 -4.63 -4.81 -2.62
N VAL A 232 -3.92 -4.06 -1.78
CA VAL A 232 -2.50 -3.73 -1.93
C VAL A 232 -1.68 -4.68 -1.07
N MET A 233 -0.69 -5.34 -1.64
CA MET A 233 0.32 -6.03 -0.85
C MET A 233 1.25 -4.97 -0.24
N PHE A 234 1.04 -4.66 1.05
CA PHE A 234 1.66 -3.53 1.74
C PHE A 234 2.77 -3.92 2.71
N LYS A 235 2.84 -5.20 3.10
CA LYS A 235 3.86 -5.71 4.00
C LYS A 235 4.32 -7.10 3.59
N THR A 236 5.60 -7.38 3.78
CA THR A 236 6.21 -8.70 3.54
C THR A 236 7.27 -8.96 4.60
N SER A 237 7.77 -10.20 4.67
CA SER A 237 8.99 -10.56 5.40
C SER A 237 10.18 -9.71 4.98
N ASP A 238 11.21 -9.64 5.82
CA ASP A 238 12.41 -8.83 5.57
C ASP A 238 13.17 -9.30 4.32
N THR A 239 13.32 -10.61 4.16
CA THR A 239 13.78 -11.22 2.91
C THR A 239 12.54 -11.69 2.14
N ASN A 240 12.34 -11.19 0.93
CA ASN A 240 11.03 -11.31 0.27
C ASN A 240 11.06 -11.72 -1.20
N ALA A 241 12.22 -12.07 -1.73
CA ALA A 241 12.36 -12.23 -3.18
C ALA A 241 11.46 -13.33 -3.75
N SER A 242 11.47 -14.54 -3.18
CA SER A 242 10.67 -15.67 -3.68
C SER A 242 9.18 -15.49 -3.40
N ALA A 243 8.80 -15.03 -2.21
CA ALA A 243 7.41 -14.76 -1.87
C ALA A 243 6.80 -13.67 -2.78
N THR A 244 7.55 -12.58 -3.02
CA THR A 244 7.13 -11.51 -3.94
C THR A 244 7.05 -12.01 -5.38
N GLU A 245 8.01 -12.82 -5.85
CA GLU A 245 7.97 -13.39 -7.20
C GLU A 245 6.80 -14.34 -7.36
N PHE A 246 6.55 -15.20 -6.37
CA PHE A 246 5.38 -16.07 -6.35
C PHE A 246 4.08 -15.27 -6.44
N PHE A 247 3.95 -14.19 -5.67
CA PHE A 247 2.81 -13.28 -5.73
C PHE A 247 2.66 -12.64 -7.12
N LEU A 248 3.71 -12.00 -7.63
CA LEU A 248 3.64 -11.27 -8.90
C LEU A 248 3.38 -12.17 -10.11
N LYS A 249 3.76 -13.45 -10.03
CA LYS A 249 3.52 -14.45 -11.07
C LYS A 249 2.08 -14.97 -11.06
N ASN A 250 1.49 -15.16 -9.88
CA ASN A 250 0.27 -15.95 -9.72
C ASN A 250 -0.98 -15.11 -9.39
N ALA A 251 -0.81 -13.89 -8.85
CA ALA A 251 -1.93 -13.00 -8.60
C ALA A 251 -2.36 -12.28 -9.88
N PRO A 252 -3.63 -12.37 -10.29
CA PRO A 252 -4.17 -11.52 -11.34
C PRO A 252 -4.16 -10.05 -10.90
N ARG A 253 -3.65 -9.14 -11.75
CA ARG A 253 -3.59 -7.70 -11.48
C ARG A 253 -2.91 -7.33 -10.16
N PRO A 254 -1.69 -7.83 -9.89
CA PRO A 254 -1.02 -7.58 -8.61
C PRO A 254 -0.80 -6.09 -8.40
N PHE A 255 -1.17 -5.60 -7.22
CA PHE A 255 -0.88 -4.21 -6.84
C PHE A 255 0.03 -4.20 -5.60
N ALA A 256 1.29 -3.88 -5.83
CA ALA A 256 2.31 -3.82 -4.79
C ALA A 256 3.43 -2.85 -5.16
N THR A 257 4.07 -2.28 -4.16
CA THR A 257 5.29 -1.48 -4.31
C THR A 257 6.20 -1.68 -3.10
N SER A 258 7.49 -1.85 -3.34
CA SER A 258 8.49 -2.02 -2.28
C SER A 258 8.64 -0.80 -1.35
N LEU A 259 8.06 0.35 -1.74
CA LEU A 259 7.91 1.51 -0.86
C LEU A 259 7.03 1.19 0.36
N MET A 260 5.91 0.47 0.16
CA MET A 260 4.94 0.22 1.24
C MET A 260 5.54 -0.61 2.39
N PRO A 261 6.15 -1.79 2.17
CA PRO A 261 6.83 -2.52 3.23
C PRO A 261 7.91 -1.69 3.92
N ALA A 262 8.66 -0.89 3.16
CA ALA A 262 9.72 -0.05 3.72
C ALA A 262 9.17 1.05 4.65
N VAL A 263 8.06 1.69 4.29
CA VAL A 263 7.37 2.69 5.13
C VAL A 263 6.69 2.03 6.32
N TYR A 264 5.98 0.92 6.10
CA TYR A 264 5.22 0.23 7.14
C TYR A 264 6.11 -0.26 8.29
N ARG A 265 7.36 -0.69 8.00
CA ARG A 265 8.36 -1.05 9.03
C ARG A 265 8.72 0.11 9.98
N MET A 266 8.48 1.36 9.59
CA MET A 266 8.72 2.55 10.42
C MET A 266 7.50 2.98 11.24
N MET A 267 6.34 2.37 10.98
CA MET A 267 5.08 2.69 11.68
C MET A 267 4.96 1.81 12.93
N PRO A 268 4.32 2.32 13.99
CA PRO A 268 4.11 1.54 15.22
C PRO A 268 3.00 0.49 15.10
N ASN A 269 2.34 0.42 13.94
CA ASN A 269 1.19 -0.46 13.71
C ASN A 269 1.65 -1.90 13.46
N GLY A 270 0.86 -2.85 13.90
CA GLY A 270 1.00 -4.28 13.65
C GLY A 270 -0.21 -4.85 12.93
N THR A 271 -0.10 -6.09 12.52
CA THR A 271 -1.16 -6.99 12.08
C THR A 271 -0.73 -8.38 12.54
N ASP A 272 -1.59 -9.37 12.47
CA ASP A 272 -1.25 -10.75 12.85
C ASP A 272 0.02 -11.26 12.18
N LEU A 273 0.23 -10.89 10.91
CA LEU A 273 1.50 -11.20 10.22
C LEU A 273 2.72 -10.70 11.00
N SER A 274 2.61 -9.63 11.79
CA SER A 274 3.75 -9.11 12.57
C SER A 274 4.22 -10.10 13.62
N ILE A 275 3.31 -10.87 14.21
CA ILE A 275 3.62 -11.93 15.19
C ILE A 275 4.35 -13.05 14.46
N TYR A 276 3.80 -13.54 13.36
CA TYR A 276 4.39 -14.64 12.59
C TYR A 276 5.77 -14.29 12.02
N LEU A 277 5.98 -13.05 11.54
CA LEU A 277 7.29 -12.60 11.05
C LEU A 277 8.36 -12.57 12.15
N LYS A 278 7.99 -12.23 13.40
CA LYS A 278 8.91 -12.29 14.55
C LYS A 278 9.36 -13.71 14.86
N GLU A 279 8.50 -14.70 14.59
CA GLU A 279 8.80 -16.12 14.73
C GLU A 279 9.56 -16.71 13.52
N GLY A 280 9.93 -15.86 12.55
CA GLY A 280 10.77 -16.26 11.41
C GLY A 280 10.01 -16.79 10.20
N PHE A 281 8.69 -16.68 10.17
CA PHE A 281 7.90 -17.09 9.00
C PHE A 281 8.04 -16.12 7.83
N THR A 282 7.88 -16.65 6.62
CA THR A 282 7.77 -15.84 5.39
C THR A 282 6.30 -15.47 5.16
N GLY A 283 6.03 -14.22 4.82
CA GLY A 283 4.64 -13.79 4.63
C GLY A 283 4.42 -12.59 3.75
N LEU A 284 3.18 -12.47 3.29
CA LEU A 284 2.61 -11.37 2.50
C LEU A 284 1.36 -10.85 3.20
N ASN A 285 1.20 -9.54 3.26
CA ASN A 285 0.03 -8.91 3.85
C ASN A 285 -0.67 -7.99 2.86
N PHE A 286 -1.99 -8.12 2.78
CA PHE A 286 -2.85 -7.40 1.85
C PHE A 286 -3.82 -6.50 2.60
N ALA A 287 -4.07 -5.28 2.11
CA ALA A 287 -5.16 -4.44 2.60
C ALA A 287 -5.71 -3.53 1.52
N SER A 288 -7.01 -3.27 1.53
CA SER A 288 -7.60 -2.11 0.87
C SER A 288 -7.41 -0.88 1.75
N ILE A 289 -7.18 0.28 1.14
CA ILE A 289 -6.92 1.53 1.85
C ILE A 289 -7.79 2.70 1.42
N GLY A 290 -8.66 2.50 0.43
CA GLY A 290 -9.60 3.53 0.00
C GLY A 290 -10.80 3.64 0.94
N ASN A 291 -11.35 4.83 1.11
CA ASN A 291 -12.35 5.16 2.11
C ASN A 291 -11.87 4.84 3.55
N SER A 292 -10.60 5.13 3.84
CA SER A 292 -10.00 4.87 5.15
C SER A 292 -10.67 5.62 6.31
N GLU A 293 -11.49 6.61 6.01
CA GLU A 293 -12.36 7.30 6.96
C GLU A 293 -13.45 6.39 7.58
N ASN A 294 -13.76 5.27 6.95
CA ASN A 294 -14.73 4.30 7.47
C ASN A 294 -14.12 3.33 8.50
N TYR A 295 -12.80 3.23 8.53
CA TYR A 295 -12.06 2.31 9.39
C TYR A 295 -12.37 2.52 10.87
N HIS A 296 -12.71 1.45 11.61
CA HIS A 296 -13.12 1.47 13.01
C HIS A 296 -14.34 2.36 13.31
N THR A 297 -15.23 2.55 12.37
CA THR A 297 -16.47 3.32 12.56
C THR A 297 -17.70 2.49 12.20
N ALA A 298 -18.89 2.99 12.54
CA ALA A 298 -20.15 2.36 12.14
C ALA A 298 -20.36 2.31 10.61
N SER A 299 -19.52 3.01 9.82
CA SER A 299 -19.53 2.93 8.36
C SER A 299 -18.74 1.74 7.82
N ASP A 300 -17.95 1.06 8.65
CA ASP A 300 -17.42 -0.25 8.30
C ASP A 300 -18.48 -1.32 8.57
N SER A 301 -19.45 -1.39 7.67
CA SER A 301 -20.60 -2.30 7.77
C SER A 301 -20.93 -2.92 6.41
N PRO A 302 -21.68 -4.03 6.37
CA PRO A 302 -22.02 -4.71 5.12
C PRO A 302 -22.64 -3.81 4.06
N ALA A 303 -23.37 -2.77 4.45
CA ALA A 303 -24.00 -1.82 3.52
C ALA A 303 -22.98 -0.99 2.73
N TYR A 304 -21.76 -0.83 3.21
CA TYR A 304 -20.68 -0.05 2.58
C TYR A 304 -19.57 -0.93 1.95
N SER A 305 -19.77 -2.24 1.90
CA SER A 305 -18.83 -3.16 1.25
C SER A 305 -18.73 -2.91 -0.25
N ASP A 306 -17.51 -2.80 -0.76
CA ASP A 306 -17.23 -2.61 -2.19
C ASP A 306 -16.95 -3.96 -2.87
N LEU A 307 -17.89 -4.40 -3.72
CA LEU A 307 -17.77 -5.69 -4.41
C LEU A 307 -16.59 -5.75 -5.38
N THR A 308 -16.14 -4.61 -5.93
CA THR A 308 -14.99 -4.59 -6.84
C THR A 308 -13.68 -4.81 -6.07
N SER A 309 -13.59 -4.25 -4.88
CA SER A 309 -12.50 -4.49 -3.94
C SER A 309 -12.46 -5.95 -3.49
N LEU A 310 -13.60 -6.48 -3.07
CA LEU A 310 -13.74 -7.87 -2.64
C LEU A 310 -13.38 -8.85 -3.77
N GLN A 311 -13.79 -8.56 -5.03
CA GLN A 311 -13.38 -9.35 -6.19
C GLN A 311 -11.87 -9.30 -6.41
N HIS A 312 -11.25 -8.14 -6.18
CA HIS A 312 -9.81 -7.99 -6.35
C HIS A 312 -9.00 -8.75 -5.30
N TYR A 313 -9.46 -8.75 -4.03
CA TYR A 313 -8.90 -9.62 -2.98
C TYR A 313 -8.99 -11.08 -3.40
N GLY A 314 -10.19 -11.50 -3.74
CA GLY A 314 -10.45 -12.89 -4.06
C GLY A 314 -9.71 -13.39 -5.29
N ASP A 315 -9.65 -12.60 -6.37
CA ASP A 315 -8.90 -12.99 -7.56
C ASP A 315 -7.40 -13.18 -7.24
N GLN A 316 -6.80 -12.31 -6.39
CA GLN A 316 -5.41 -12.43 -5.97
C GLN A 316 -5.18 -13.66 -5.07
N VAL A 317 -5.95 -13.77 -3.99
CA VAL A 317 -5.78 -14.85 -3.00
C VAL A 317 -6.07 -16.22 -3.61
N LEU A 318 -7.14 -16.36 -4.43
CA LEU A 318 -7.43 -17.58 -5.15
C LEU A 318 -6.32 -17.94 -6.14
N GLY A 319 -5.74 -16.94 -6.82
CA GLY A 319 -4.60 -17.16 -7.71
C GLY A 319 -3.40 -17.76 -6.97
N LEU A 320 -3.06 -17.23 -5.79
CA LEU A 320 -1.99 -17.75 -4.94
C LEU A 320 -2.32 -19.15 -4.41
N ALA A 321 -3.53 -19.33 -3.86
CA ALA A 321 -3.94 -20.59 -3.27
C ALA A 321 -3.98 -21.73 -4.31
N ARG A 322 -4.41 -21.45 -5.54
CA ARG A 322 -4.38 -22.41 -6.64
C ARG A 322 -2.98 -22.78 -7.09
N ALA A 323 -2.12 -21.76 -7.27
CA ALA A 323 -0.74 -22.00 -7.67
C ALA A 323 -0.01 -22.83 -6.61
N TRP A 324 -0.25 -22.54 -5.33
CA TRP A 324 0.29 -23.34 -4.22
C TRP A 324 -0.24 -24.76 -4.25
N SER A 325 -1.55 -24.91 -4.29
CA SER A 325 -2.20 -26.22 -4.14
C SER A 325 -1.98 -27.15 -5.33
N PHE A 326 -1.79 -26.64 -6.55
CA PHE A 326 -1.84 -27.47 -7.76
C PHE A 326 -0.62 -27.37 -8.68
N ASP A 327 0.30 -26.40 -8.48
CA ASP A 327 1.50 -26.26 -9.29
C ASP A 327 2.68 -26.96 -8.60
N GLN A 328 3.13 -28.08 -9.21
CA GLN A 328 4.22 -28.90 -8.69
C GLN A 328 5.59 -28.20 -8.77
N ASP A 329 5.73 -27.21 -9.65
CA ASP A 329 6.99 -26.52 -9.91
C ASP A 329 7.21 -25.28 -9.01
N THR A 330 6.30 -25.01 -8.05
CA THR A 330 6.48 -23.90 -7.09
C THR A 330 7.72 -24.16 -6.24
N PRO A 331 8.76 -23.32 -6.32
CA PRO A 331 9.99 -23.50 -5.56
C PRO A 331 9.73 -23.29 -4.05
N LYS A 332 10.61 -23.78 -3.21
CA LYS A 332 10.59 -23.48 -1.79
C LYS A 332 10.81 -21.98 -1.58
N LEU A 333 9.94 -21.34 -0.80
CA LEU A 333 9.90 -19.88 -0.63
C LEU A 333 10.81 -19.41 0.53
N THR A 334 12.06 -19.82 0.48
CA THR A 334 13.08 -19.39 1.46
C THR A 334 14.12 -18.54 0.76
N ASP A 335 14.28 -17.31 1.18
CA ASP A 335 15.23 -16.36 0.59
C ASP A 335 16.07 -15.64 1.63
N ASP A 336 17.27 -15.26 1.19
CA ASP A 336 18.20 -14.35 1.86
C ASP A 336 18.29 -12.97 1.16
N GLN A 337 17.42 -12.70 0.19
CA GLN A 337 17.47 -11.51 -0.67
C GLN A 337 16.15 -10.74 -0.70
N ASP A 338 16.28 -9.42 -0.90
CA ASP A 338 15.19 -8.52 -1.15
C ASP A 338 14.97 -8.26 -2.63
N ARG A 339 13.72 -7.89 -2.99
CA ARG A 339 13.32 -7.48 -4.33
C ARG A 339 12.76 -6.06 -4.32
N VAL A 340 13.12 -5.29 -5.31
CA VAL A 340 12.46 -4.00 -5.61
C VAL A 340 11.35 -4.27 -6.61
N PHE A 341 10.16 -3.74 -6.33
CA PHE A 341 8.99 -3.89 -7.19
C PHE A 341 8.11 -2.64 -7.15
N PHE A 342 7.49 -2.31 -8.27
CA PHE A 342 6.53 -1.20 -8.37
C PHE A 342 5.60 -1.39 -9.57
N PRO A 343 4.32 -1.00 -9.44
CA PRO A 343 3.35 -1.14 -10.51
C PRO A 343 3.54 -0.05 -11.56
N VAL A 344 3.28 -0.37 -12.82
CA VAL A 344 3.31 0.57 -13.96
C VAL A 344 1.90 0.80 -14.49
N PHE A 345 1.16 -0.29 -14.70
CA PHE A 345 -0.26 -0.31 -15.03
C PHE A 345 -0.87 -1.64 -14.60
N SER A 346 -2.19 -1.75 -14.63
CA SER A 346 -2.90 -2.94 -14.20
C SER A 346 -2.35 -4.20 -14.88
N GLY A 347 -1.95 -5.19 -14.08
CA GLY A 347 -1.35 -6.44 -14.55
C GLY A 347 0.13 -6.36 -14.95
N PHE A 348 0.79 -5.21 -14.81
CA PHE A 348 2.22 -5.09 -15.10
C PHE A 348 2.98 -4.39 -13.96
N THR A 349 3.79 -5.17 -13.27
CA THR A 349 4.68 -4.72 -12.19
C THR A 349 6.13 -4.96 -12.60
N VAL A 350 6.95 -3.92 -12.56
CA VAL A 350 8.40 -4.04 -12.72
C VAL A 350 8.98 -4.56 -11.42
N HIS A 351 9.83 -5.58 -11.50
CA HIS A 351 10.52 -6.10 -10.33
C HIS A 351 11.94 -6.58 -10.68
N TYR A 352 12.85 -6.47 -9.72
CA TYR A 352 14.24 -6.90 -9.87
C TYR A 352 14.90 -7.11 -8.50
N PRO A 353 15.98 -7.92 -8.41
CA PRO A 353 16.75 -8.08 -7.16
C PRO A 353 17.27 -6.75 -6.63
N ALA A 354 17.30 -6.57 -5.32
CA ALA A 354 17.80 -5.34 -4.70
C ALA A 354 19.23 -4.97 -5.13
N THR A 355 20.07 -5.96 -5.44
CA THR A 355 21.43 -5.78 -5.99
C THR A 355 21.42 -5.03 -7.31
N VAL A 356 20.44 -5.32 -8.20
CA VAL A 356 20.25 -4.57 -9.46
C VAL A 356 19.87 -3.12 -9.16
N GLY A 357 19.06 -2.88 -8.13
CA GLY A 357 18.74 -1.53 -7.66
C GLY A 357 20.00 -0.72 -7.28
N VAL A 358 20.95 -1.34 -6.58
CA VAL A 358 22.25 -0.72 -6.25
C VAL A 358 23.05 -0.40 -7.51
N ILE A 359 23.12 -1.34 -8.46
CA ILE A 359 23.81 -1.12 -9.74
C ILE A 359 23.19 0.06 -10.50
N LEU A 360 21.85 0.10 -10.60
CA LEU A 360 21.13 1.21 -11.22
C LEU A 360 21.43 2.54 -10.52
N GLY A 361 21.55 2.54 -9.19
CA GLY A 361 21.94 3.71 -8.40
C GLY A 361 23.34 4.21 -8.76
N VAL A 362 24.33 3.30 -8.81
CA VAL A 362 25.70 3.64 -9.22
C VAL A 362 25.71 4.21 -10.66
N VAL A 363 24.99 3.60 -11.59
CA VAL A 363 24.85 4.09 -12.97
C VAL A 363 24.22 5.48 -12.99
N ALA A 364 23.15 5.71 -12.25
CA ALA A 364 22.47 7.02 -12.18
C ALA A 364 23.42 8.11 -11.66
N ILE A 365 24.23 7.82 -10.65
CA ILE A 365 25.24 8.75 -10.11
C ILE A 365 26.36 9.01 -11.13
N ALA A 366 26.84 7.96 -11.82
CA ALA A 366 27.84 8.12 -12.88
C ALA A 366 27.32 8.98 -14.04
N LEU A 367 26.08 8.77 -14.48
CA LEU A 367 25.42 9.62 -15.50
C LEU A 367 25.27 11.05 -15.03
N THR A 368 24.93 11.26 -13.75
CA THR A 368 24.85 12.59 -13.13
C THR A 368 26.21 13.28 -13.13
N ALA A 369 27.28 12.59 -12.76
CA ALA A 369 28.63 13.12 -12.80
C ALA A 369 29.03 13.52 -14.23
N ALA A 370 28.79 12.68 -15.23
CA ALA A 370 29.03 12.98 -16.64
C ALA A 370 28.26 14.21 -17.12
N ALA A 371 26.94 14.28 -16.84
CA ALA A 371 26.11 15.43 -17.20
C ALA A 371 26.59 16.71 -16.52
N THR A 372 27.02 16.63 -15.27
CA THR A 372 27.55 17.74 -14.49
C THR A 372 28.85 18.25 -15.08
N VAL A 373 29.81 17.38 -15.39
CA VAL A 373 31.12 17.75 -16.01
C VAL A 373 30.90 18.44 -17.37
N LEU A 374 30.03 17.89 -18.23
CA LEU A 374 29.72 18.46 -19.54
C LEU A 374 29.05 19.84 -19.47
N GLN A 375 28.36 20.14 -18.39
CA GLN A 375 27.62 21.39 -18.20
C GLN A 375 28.31 22.34 -17.21
N ALA A 376 29.34 21.92 -16.49
CA ALA A 376 29.99 22.66 -15.40
C ALA A 376 30.38 24.09 -15.79
N ARG A 377 30.94 24.25 -17.02
CA ARG A 377 31.36 25.58 -17.54
C ARG A 377 30.21 26.43 -18.10
N LYS A 378 28.99 25.87 -18.19
CA LYS A 378 27.81 26.53 -18.79
C LYS A 378 26.81 27.02 -17.75
N VAL A 379 27.06 26.74 -16.47
CA VAL A 379 26.17 27.10 -15.35
C VAL A 379 26.92 27.92 -14.29
N ARG A 380 26.18 28.76 -13.60
CA ARG A 380 26.67 29.50 -12.43
C ARG A 380 26.31 28.76 -11.16
N TRP A 381 27.30 28.12 -10.51
CA TRP A 381 27.09 27.23 -9.37
C TRP A 381 26.35 27.88 -8.20
N SER A 382 26.59 29.16 -7.90
CA SER A 382 25.83 29.90 -6.89
C SER A 382 24.32 29.98 -7.22
N ARG A 383 23.97 30.03 -8.51
CA ARG A 383 22.59 30.05 -8.98
C ARG A 383 21.99 28.63 -8.96
N VAL A 384 22.79 27.59 -9.23
CA VAL A 384 22.39 26.18 -9.07
C VAL A 384 22.04 25.94 -7.60
N ALA A 385 22.93 26.27 -6.68
CA ALA A 385 22.71 26.11 -5.24
C ALA A 385 21.48 26.89 -4.75
N GLY A 386 21.34 28.15 -5.16
CA GLY A 386 20.17 28.96 -4.80
C GLY A 386 18.85 28.44 -5.39
N THR A 387 18.92 27.75 -6.55
CA THR A 387 17.72 27.13 -7.14
C THR A 387 17.37 25.82 -6.44
N ALA A 388 18.39 24.98 -6.13
CA ALA A 388 18.18 23.76 -5.36
C ALA A 388 17.57 24.07 -3.99
N TRP A 389 18.15 25.01 -3.24
CA TRP A 389 17.59 25.50 -1.98
C TRP A 389 16.14 26.00 -2.13
N GLY A 390 15.89 26.79 -3.17
CA GLY A 390 14.56 27.31 -3.45
C GLY A 390 13.53 26.22 -3.77
N LEU A 391 13.91 25.14 -4.45
CA LEU A 391 13.04 23.98 -4.69
C LEU A 391 12.80 23.20 -3.40
N THR A 392 13.85 22.86 -2.67
CA THR A 392 13.76 22.13 -1.40
C THR A 392 12.86 22.87 -0.41
N TRP A 393 13.08 24.19 -0.25
CA TRP A 393 12.25 25.00 0.63
C TRP A 393 10.77 24.98 0.23
N ARG A 394 10.46 24.99 -1.06
CA ARG A 394 9.05 24.95 -1.54
C ARG A 394 8.41 23.59 -1.33
N ILE A 395 9.15 22.51 -1.45
CA ILE A 395 8.66 21.18 -1.09
C ILE A 395 8.31 21.13 0.40
N VAL A 396 9.22 21.62 1.26
CA VAL A 396 9.00 21.69 2.71
C VAL A 396 7.80 22.59 3.06
N VAL A 397 7.71 23.76 2.44
CA VAL A 397 6.56 24.68 2.65
C VAL A 397 5.25 24.06 2.17
N SER A 398 5.27 23.33 1.04
CA SER A 398 4.08 22.63 0.54
C SER A 398 3.62 21.54 1.54
N ALA A 399 4.55 20.76 2.07
CA ALA A 399 4.26 19.76 3.10
C ALA A 399 3.74 20.40 4.39
N GLY A 400 4.39 21.46 4.86
CA GLY A 400 3.98 22.19 6.06
C GLY A 400 2.61 22.86 5.91
N ALA A 401 2.33 23.48 4.76
CA ALA A 401 1.02 24.08 4.47
C ALA A 401 -0.07 23.01 4.42
N ALA A 402 0.21 21.86 3.81
CA ALA A 402 -0.70 20.73 3.77
C ALA A 402 -1.01 20.19 5.18
N PHE A 403 0.02 20.02 6.00
CA PHE A 403 -0.15 19.63 7.40
C PHE A 403 -0.98 20.65 8.20
N LEU A 404 -0.75 21.95 8.00
CA LEU A 404 -1.54 22.99 8.66
C LEU A 404 -2.99 23.02 8.20
N VAL A 405 -3.27 22.72 6.93
CA VAL A 405 -4.66 22.57 6.43
C VAL A 405 -5.35 21.40 7.15
N GLN A 406 -4.69 20.25 7.24
CA GLN A 406 -5.19 19.08 7.93
C GLN A 406 -5.43 19.36 9.43
N PHE A 407 -4.42 19.90 10.10
CA PHE A 407 -4.49 20.25 11.52
C PHE A 407 -5.57 21.28 11.81
N GLY A 408 -5.68 22.32 10.98
CA GLY A 408 -6.71 23.35 11.13
C GLY A 408 -8.11 22.78 10.90
N ALA A 409 -8.31 21.94 9.90
CA ALA A 409 -9.58 21.28 9.65
C ALA A 409 -10.00 20.39 10.83
N ASN A 410 -9.08 19.60 11.39
CA ASN A 410 -9.32 18.78 12.57
C ASN A 410 -9.67 19.65 13.79
N SER A 411 -8.89 20.71 14.05
CA SER A 411 -9.07 21.56 15.24
C SER A 411 -10.36 22.38 15.22
N LEU A 412 -10.88 22.68 14.03
CA LEU A 412 -12.13 23.42 13.85
C LEU A 412 -13.36 22.51 13.79
N GLY A 413 -13.20 21.20 13.97
CA GLY A 413 -14.28 20.23 13.86
C GLY A 413 -14.88 20.15 12.43
N LEU A 414 -14.19 20.75 11.43
CA LEU A 414 -14.66 20.74 10.06
C LEU A 414 -14.66 19.32 9.46
N LEU A 415 -13.84 18.43 10.01
CA LEU A 415 -13.76 17.03 9.57
C LEU A 415 -14.98 16.23 10.00
N THR A 416 -15.46 16.42 11.25
CA THR A 416 -16.67 15.75 11.75
C THR A 416 -17.93 16.14 10.97
N SER A 417 -17.99 17.39 10.48
CA SER A 417 -19.08 17.85 9.61
C SER A 417 -18.88 17.50 8.14
N LEU A 418 -17.63 17.27 7.71
CA LEU A 418 -17.24 16.92 6.35
C LEU A 418 -17.24 15.39 6.12
N GLU A 419 -17.11 14.57 7.18
CA GLU A 419 -17.24 13.10 7.12
C GLU A 419 -18.58 12.67 6.48
N ASN A 420 -19.64 13.42 6.74
CA ASN A 420 -20.93 13.23 6.09
C ASN A 420 -20.99 13.78 4.65
N ASN A 421 -19.93 14.40 4.14
CA ASN A 421 -19.85 14.97 2.80
C ASN A 421 -18.48 14.69 2.16
N THR A 422 -18.24 13.43 1.86
CA THR A 422 -17.01 12.87 1.31
C THR A 422 -16.45 13.65 0.12
N TRP A 423 -17.33 14.27 -0.70
CA TRP A 423 -16.91 15.06 -1.86
C TRP A 423 -16.19 16.36 -1.45
N ILE A 424 -16.71 17.11 -0.47
CA ILE A 424 -16.09 18.36 0.02
C ILE A 424 -14.77 18.04 0.75
N TYR A 425 -14.79 17.02 1.59
CA TYR A 425 -13.62 16.51 2.31
C TYR A 425 -12.49 16.21 1.33
N ARG A 426 -12.74 15.34 0.35
CA ARG A 426 -11.74 14.97 -0.67
C ARG A 426 -11.27 16.19 -1.48
N THR A 427 -12.16 17.06 -1.92
CA THR A 427 -11.79 18.25 -2.67
C THR A 427 -10.87 19.18 -1.88
N VAL A 428 -11.18 19.48 -0.63
CA VAL A 428 -10.39 20.42 0.18
C VAL A 428 -9.05 19.81 0.58
N LEU A 429 -9.04 18.58 1.08
CA LEU A 429 -7.83 17.96 1.62
C LEU A 429 -6.86 17.43 0.55
N TYR A 430 -7.36 16.99 -0.59
CA TYR A 430 -6.52 16.46 -1.67
C TYR A 430 -6.20 17.54 -2.71
N LEU A 431 -7.22 18.18 -3.25
CA LEU A 431 -7.06 19.07 -4.40
C LEU A 431 -6.33 20.38 -4.04
N VAL A 432 -6.69 21.00 -2.92
CA VAL A 432 -6.11 22.30 -2.54
C VAL A 432 -4.60 22.18 -2.27
N PRO A 433 -4.08 21.28 -1.43
CA PRO A 433 -2.64 21.11 -1.23
C PRO A 433 -1.90 20.70 -2.51
N THR A 434 -2.51 19.85 -3.34
CA THR A 434 -1.96 19.42 -4.65
C THR A 434 -1.76 20.60 -5.58
N LEU A 435 -2.79 21.40 -5.79
CA LEU A 435 -2.72 22.59 -6.67
C LEU A 435 -1.75 23.63 -6.12
N LEU A 436 -1.73 23.84 -4.81
CA LEU A 436 -0.80 24.78 -4.18
C LEU A 436 0.65 24.34 -4.38
N ALA A 437 0.97 23.07 -4.13
CA ALA A 437 2.30 22.53 -4.32
C ALA A 437 2.76 22.63 -5.78
N ALA A 438 1.92 22.22 -6.72
CA ALA A 438 2.20 22.33 -8.15
C ALA A 438 2.40 23.79 -8.59
N ALA A 439 1.54 24.70 -8.12
CA ALA A 439 1.63 26.12 -8.45
C ALA A 439 2.91 26.78 -7.88
N LEU A 440 3.28 26.50 -6.63
CA LEU A 440 4.47 27.05 -6.00
C LEU A 440 5.75 26.63 -6.75
N ILE A 441 5.87 25.36 -7.11
CA ILE A 441 7.02 24.84 -7.86
C ILE A 441 7.04 25.40 -9.28
N THR A 442 5.92 25.31 -10.00
CA THR A 442 5.83 25.76 -11.40
C THR A 442 6.09 27.25 -11.52
N ARG A 443 5.48 28.09 -10.67
CA ARG A 443 5.72 29.55 -10.64
C ARG A 443 7.20 29.89 -10.38
N PHE A 444 7.83 29.18 -9.46
CA PHE A 444 9.25 29.37 -9.18
C PHE A 444 10.13 29.05 -10.39
N LEU A 445 9.89 27.94 -11.05
CA LEU A 445 10.65 27.52 -12.22
C LEU A 445 10.38 28.42 -13.44
N LEU A 446 9.16 28.91 -13.63
CA LEU A 446 8.83 29.93 -14.63
C LEU A 446 9.60 31.24 -14.39
N LYS A 447 9.68 31.67 -13.12
CA LYS A 447 10.51 32.84 -12.77
C LYS A 447 11.99 32.60 -13.11
N ARG A 448 12.53 31.41 -12.75
CA ARG A 448 13.91 31.04 -13.10
C ARG A 448 14.14 31.03 -14.61
N ARG A 449 13.18 30.59 -15.38
CA ARG A 449 13.22 30.63 -16.85
C ARG A 449 13.25 32.07 -17.35
N HIS A 450 12.37 32.95 -16.86
CA HIS A 450 12.33 34.36 -17.21
C HIS A 450 13.67 35.03 -16.92
N ASP A 451 14.32 34.66 -15.81
CA ASP A 451 15.65 35.16 -15.44
C ASP A 451 16.80 34.51 -16.25
N GLY A 452 16.51 33.70 -17.28
CA GLY A 452 17.49 33.02 -18.12
C GLY A 452 18.25 31.88 -17.43
N LEU A 453 17.71 31.31 -16.32
CA LEU A 453 18.36 30.31 -15.47
C LEU A 453 17.87 28.87 -15.73
N ASN A 454 17.45 28.54 -16.95
CA ASN A 454 16.94 27.22 -17.29
C ASN A 454 17.96 26.09 -17.07
N ARG A 455 19.22 26.31 -17.40
CA ARG A 455 20.30 25.33 -17.23
C ARG A 455 20.59 25.09 -15.76
N GLU A 456 20.62 26.15 -14.97
CA GLU A 456 20.79 26.10 -13.53
C GLU A 456 19.63 25.39 -12.85
N ALA A 457 18.40 25.60 -13.33
CA ALA A 457 17.22 24.92 -12.81
C ALA A 457 17.27 23.40 -13.09
N SER A 458 17.61 23.00 -14.32
CA SER A 458 17.76 21.57 -14.67
C SER A 458 18.90 20.90 -13.89
N MET A 459 20.03 21.60 -13.72
CA MET A 459 21.15 21.09 -12.95
C MET A 459 20.79 20.97 -11.45
N ALA A 460 20.12 21.97 -10.89
CA ALA A 460 19.66 21.95 -9.50
C ALA A 460 18.70 20.78 -9.24
N THR A 461 17.74 20.54 -10.13
CA THR A 461 16.82 19.41 -10.05
C THR A 461 17.57 18.08 -10.13
N LEU A 462 18.45 17.91 -11.11
CA LEU A 462 19.25 16.69 -11.26
C LEU A 462 20.06 16.37 -10.00
N LEU A 463 20.76 17.36 -9.46
CA LEU A 463 21.58 17.17 -8.25
C LEU A 463 20.71 16.89 -7.01
N MET A 464 19.55 17.52 -6.88
CA MET A 464 18.60 17.27 -5.80
C MET A 464 18.15 15.80 -5.82
N PHE A 465 17.72 15.30 -6.99
CA PHE A 465 17.30 13.89 -7.12
C PHE A 465 18.46 12.93 -6.95
N ALA A 466 19.69 13.28 -7.39
CA ALA A 466 20.88 12.45 -7.18
C ALA A 466 21.23 12.32 -5.68
N VAL A 467 21.18 13.42 -4.94
CA VAL A 467 21.36 13.39 -3.48
C VAL A 467 20.28 12.54 -2.81
N SER A 468 19.02 12.73 -3.20
CA SER A 468 17.91 11.92 -2.71
C SER A 468 18.10 10.43 -3.04
N SER A 469 18.61 10.09 -4.24
CA SER A 469 18.93 8.70 -4.60
C SER A 469 19.91 8.07 -3.62
N VAL A 470 20.99 8.76 -3.30
CA VAL A 470 22.00 8.25 -2.33
C VAL A 470 21.37 8.10 -0.94
N LEU A 471 20.63 9.10 -0.49
CA LEU A 471 20.00 9.05 0.84
C LEU A 471 19.01 7.89 0.95
N PHE A 472 18.14 7.70 -0.05
CA PHE A 472 17.15 6.64 -0.03
C PHE A 472 17.75 5.25 -0.22
N MET A 473 18.81 5.11 -1.01
CA MET A 473 19.55 3.84 -1.10
C MET A 473 20.14 3.39 0.26
N ILE A 474 20.47 4.33 1.14
CA ILE A 474 21.02 4.04 2.46
C ILE A 474 19.93 3.89 3.52
N LEU A 475 18.96 4.82 3.54
CA LEU A 475 17.99 4.93 4.63
C LEU A 475 16.71 4.12 4.36
N LEU A 476 16.30 3.99 3.10
CA LEU A 476 15.03 3.37 2.72
C LEU A 476 15.15 2.67 1.35
N PRO A 477 15.93 1.56 1.25
CA PRO A 477 16.26 0.91 -0.02
C PRO A 477 15.03 0.55 -0.87
N GLY A 478 13.93 0.10 -0.24
CA GLY A 478 12.68 -0.25 -0.93
C GLY A 478 12.01 0.93 -1.65
N ALA A 479 12.31 2.18 -1.26
CA ALA A 479 11.80 3.40 -1.90
C ALA A 479 12.79 4.07 -2.86
N ALA A 480 14.04 3.61 -2.88
CA ALA A 480 15.13 4.24 -3.62
C ALA A 480 14.86 4.30 -5.13
N TYR A 481 14.12 3.34 -5.69
CA TYR A 481 13.79 3.28 -7.10
C TYR A 481 13.14 4.57 -7.63
N LEU A 482 12.30 5.25 -6.82
CA LEU A 482 11.66 6.53 -7.16
C LEU A 482 12.68 7.59 -7.54
N PHE A 483 13.74 7.69 -6.76
CA PHE A 483 14.78 8.71 -6.94
C PHE A 483 15.87 8.25 -7.92
N VAL A 484 16.28 7.00 -7.86
CA VAL A 484 17.33 6.42 -8.73
C VAL A 484 16.91 6.46 -10.19
N LEU A 485 15.71 5.95 -10.52
CA LEU A 485 15.22 5.94 -11.89
C LEU A 485 14.94 7.36 -12.41
N THR A 486 14.38 8.23 -11.55
CA THR A 486 14.18 9.65 -11.89
C THR A 486 15.51 10.34 -12.17
N THR A 487 16.54 10.12 -11.33
CA THR A 487 17.88 10.66 -11.54
C THR A 487 18.48 10.20 -12.87
N ALA A 488 18.38 8.91 -13.16
CA ALA A 488 18.91 8.35 -14.41
C ALA A 488 18.28 9.00 -15.65
N VAL A 489 16.94 9.10 -15.71
CA VAL A 489 16.27 9.71 -16.86
C VAL A 489 16.53 11.20 -16.97
N LEU A 490 16.63 11.94 -15.84
CA LEU A 490 17.02 13.35 -15.85
C LEU A 490 18.45 13.55 -16.35
N ALA A 491 19.42 12.74 -15.90
CA ALA A 491 20.81 12.80 -16.35
C ALA A 491 20.92 12.53 -17.86
N LEU A 492 20.22 11.51 -18.37
CA LEU A 492 20.19 11.18 -19.79
C LEU A 492 19.68 12.33 -20.65
N THR A 493 18.68 13.10 -20.20
CA THR A 493 18.21 14.28 -20.98
C THR A 493 19.28 15.34 -21.16
N GLY A 494 20.23 15.45 -20.21
CA GLY A 494 21.37 16.36 -20.27
C GLY A 494 22.50 15.89 -21.17
N LEU A 495 22.59 14.59 -21.45
CA LEU A 495 23.65 13.96 -22.21
C LEU A 495 23.34 13.80 -23.70
N VAL A 496 22.06 13.71 -24.07
CA VAL A 496 21.66 13.52 -25.47
C VAL A 496 21.83 14.78 -26.32
N PRO A 497 22.10 14.62 -27.65
CA PRO A 497 22.13 15.72 -28.60
C PRO A 497 20.84 16.56 -28.60
N ALA A 498 20.96 17.83 -28.94
CA ALA A 498 19.81 18.76 -28.90
C ALA A 498 18.61 18.29 -29.76
N SER A 499 18.85 17.58 -30.85
CA SER A 499 17.82 17.01 -31.73
C SER A 499 16.97 15.93 -31.05
N LEU A 500 17.53 15.18 -30.10
CA LEU A 500 16.85 14.09 -29.37
C LEU A 500 16.26 14.52 -28.02
N ARG A 501 16.57 15.73 -27.53
CA ARG A 501 16.09 16.22 -26.23
C ARG A 501 14.58 16.19 -26.06
N PRO A 502 13.74 16.53 -27.07
CA PRO A 502 12.28 16.45 -26.90
C PRO A 502 11.80 15.02 -26.63
N ILE A 503 12.42 14.04 -27.30
CA ILE A 503 12.09 12.61 -27.11
C ILE A 503 12.56 12.15 -25.72
N ALA A 504 13.80 12.47 -25.35
CA ALA A 504 14.33 12.13 -24.03
C ALA A 504 13.52 12.78 -22.89
N ALA A 505 13.08 14.04 -23.07
CA ALA A 505 12.21 14.70 -22.12
C ALA A 505 10.83 14.04 -22.04
N ALA A 506 10.26 13.59 -23.15
CA ALA A 506 9.01 12.84 -23.16
C ALA A 506 9.14 11.51 -22.38
N VAL A 507 10.20 10.74 -22.64
CA VAL A 507 10.50 9.49 -21.90
C VAL A 507 10.69 9.77 -20.42
N ALA A 508 11.42 10.83 -20.06
CA ALA A 508 11.62 11.18 -18.67
C ALA A 508 10.31 11.61 -17.98
N CYS A 509 9.46 12.40 -18.65
CA CYS A 509 8.15 12.79 -18.11
C CYS A 509 7.23 11.58 -17.93
N PHE A 510 7.23 10.64 -18.89
CA PHE A 510 6.49 9.39 -18.76
C PHE A 510 6.97 8.58 -17.54
N ALA A 511 8.28 8.34 -17.43
CA ALA A 511 8.86 7.55 -16.34
C ALA A 511 8.56 8.19 -14.96
N VAL A 512 8.77 9.51 -14.82
CA VAL A 512 8.47 10.21 -13.56
C VAL A 512 7.00 10.13 -13.21
N ALA A 513 6.10 10.35 -14.17
CA ALA A 513 4.66 10.29 -13.91
C ALA A 513 4.19 8.89 -13.52
N VAL A 514 4.67 7.82 -14.19
CA VAL A 514 4.37 6.42 -13.84
C VAL A 514 4.86 6.09 -12.44
N LEU A 515 6.05 6.55 -12.06
CA LEU A 515 6.61 6.26 -10.73
C LEU A 515 5.84 6.97 -9.60
N PHE A 516 5.49 8.23 -9.79
CA PHE A 516 4.95 9.06 -8.71
C PHE A 516 3.42 9.09 -8.66
N ALA A 517 2.69 8.78 -9.74
CA ALA A 517 1.23 8.82 -9.71
C ALA A 517 0.61 7.78 -8.76
N PRO A 518 0.99 6.49 -8.79
CA PRO A 518 0.49 5.51 -7.81
C PRO A 518 0.86 5.89 -6.38
N ILE A 519 2.08 6.40 -6.18
CA ILE A 519 2.56 6.82 -4.86
C ILE A 519 1.77 8.01 -4.32
N SER A 520 1.36 8.92 -5.19
CA SER A 520 0.54 10.07 -4.79
C SER A 520 -0.80 9.61 -4.19
N TRP A 521 -1.42 8.59 -4.80
CA TRP A 521 -2.65 8.00 -4.27
C TRP A 521 -2.39 7.23 -2.96
N LEU A 522 -1.37 6.35 -2.95
CA LEU A 522 -1.03 5.57 -1.75
C LEU A 522 -0.75 6.46 -0.54
N VAL A 523 -0.01 7.55 -0.73
CA VAL A 523 0.29 8.51 0.35
C VAL A 523 -0.97 9.21 0.84
N ALA A 524 -1.85 9.57 -0.09
CA ALA A 524 -3.10 10.25 0.24
C ALA A 524 -4.02 9.37 1.08
N GLU A 525 -4.23 8.12 0.69
CA GLU A 525 -5.17 7.20 1.36
C GLU A 525 -4.55 6.56 2.63
N ALA A 526 -3.27 6.15 2.58
CA ALA A 526 -2.66 5.40 3.68
C ALA A 526 -2.14 6.28 4.85
N LEU A 527 -1.73 7.52 4.57
CA LEU A 527 -1.14 8.39 5.58
C LEU A 527 -2.07 9.54 5.95
N THR A 528 -2.10 10.55 5.11
CA THR A 528 -3.07 11.65 5.21
C THR A 528 -3.27 12.29 3.83
N ALA A 529 -4.48 12.69 3.53
CA ALA A 529 -4.83 13.34 2.27
C ALA A 529 -3.91 14.53 1.93
N SER A 530 -3.51 15.29 2.92
CA SER A 530 -2.69 16.49 2.73
C SER A 530 -1.24 16.18 2.33
N LEU A 531 -0.69 15.02 2.72
CA LEU A 531 0.69 14.63 2.38
C LEU A 531 0.89 14.35 0.88
N VAL A 532 -0.18 14.22 0.09
CA VAL A 532 -0.11 14.15 -1.38
C VAL A 532 0.66 15.33 -1.99
N ALA A 533 0.71 16.46 -1.31
CA ALA A 533 1.49 17.62 -1.73
C ALA A 533 2.98 17.31 -1.96
N VAL A 534 3.56 16.34 -1.23
CA VAL A 534 4.99 15.99 -1.35
C VAL A 534 5.31 15.28 -2.67
N PRO A 535 4.69 14.13 -3.02
CA PRO A 535 4.97 13.49 -4.31
C PRO A 535 4.59 14.39 -5.51
N ILE A 536 3.56 15.22 -5.39
CA ILE A 536 3.21 16.19 -6.44
C ILE A 536 4.29 17.28 -6.60
N ALA A 537 4.82 17.82 -5.50
CA ALA A 537 5.91 18.79 -5.56
C ALA A 537 7.19 18.19 -6.15
N LEU A 538 7.52 16.93 -5.82
CA LEU A 538 8.64 16.18 -6.40
C LEU A 538 8.43 15.97 -7.91
N THR A 539 7.25 15.50 -8.31
CA THR A 539 6.89 15.33 -9.73
C THR A 539 7.01 16.63 -10.50
N ALA A 540 6.43 17.72 -10.00
CA ALA A 540 6.50 19.05 -10.62
C ALA A 540 7.96 19.54 -10.72
N SER A 541 8.78 19.30 -9.70
CA SER A 541 10.21 19.66 -9.70
C SER A 541 10.99 18.91 -10.77
N ALA A 542 10.68 17.64 -11.03
CA ALA A 542 11.34 16.83 -12.06
C ALA A 542 10.85 17.17 -13.48
N VAL A 543 9.54 17.30 -13.67
CA VAL A 543 8.91 17.45 -14.99
C VAL A 543 8.99 18.88 -15.54
N ALA A 544 8.75 19.91 -14.71
CA ALA A 544 8.67 21.27 -15.19
C ALA A 544 9.95 21.78 -15.88
N PRO A 545 11.18 21.53 -15.41
CA PRO A 545 12.39 21.93 -16.13
C PRO A 545 12.51 21.28 -17.52
N LEU A 546 12.06 20.02 -17.66
CA LEU A 546 12.09 19.30 -18.93
C LEU A 546 11.17 19.97 -19.97
N VAL A 547 9.95 20.28 -19.56
CA VAL A 547 8.95 20.95 -20.42
C VAL A 547 9.37 22.38 -20.75
N LEU A 548 9.76 23.17 -19.75
CA LEU A 548 10.12 24.57 -19.90
C LEU A 548 11.33 24.79 -20.83
N ASN A 549 12.28 23.85 -20.88
CA ASN A 549 13.43 23.92 -21.77
C ASN A 549 13.09 23.71 -23.24
N LEU A 550 11.94 23.12 -23.56
CA LEU A 550 11.48 22.87 -24.93
C LEU A 550 10.62 24.02 -25.50
N LEU A 551 10.07 24.84 -24.62
CA LEU A 551 9.27 25.99 -25.07
C LEU A 551 10.18 27.07 -25.73
N PRO A 552 9.70 27.80 -26.73
CA PRO A 552 10.48 28.92 -27.33
C PRO A 552 10.85 29.95 -26.27
N PRO A 553 12.00 30.63 -26.39
CA PRO A 553 12.34 31.71 -25.47
C PRO A 553 11.17 32.71 -25.39
N SER A 554 10.82 33.10 -24.17
CA SER A 554 9.82 34.17 -23.99
C SER A 554 10.33 35.42 -24.70
N VAL A 555 9.57 35.91 -25.66
CA VAL A 555 9.83 37.23 -26.25
C VAL A 555 9.63 38.22 -25.10
N THR A 556 10.72 38.72 -24.53
CA THR A 556 10.67 39.92 -23.71
C THR A 556 10.10 41.04 -24.59
N PRO A 557 9.03 41.75 -24.22
CA PRO A 557 8.73 43.00 -24.88
C PRO A 557 9.98 43.84 -24.76
N ALA A 558 10.56 44.23 -25.89
CA ALA A 558 11.58 45.27 -25.89
C ALA A 558 10.95 46.45 -25.17
N HIS A 559 11.67 46.97 -24.19
CA HIS A 559 11.25 48.19 -23.51
C HIS A 559 10.94 49.22 -24.57
N ALA A 560 9.62 49.54 -24.74
CA ALA A 560 9.18 50.75 -25.41
C ALA A 560 9.25 51.90 -24.42
#